data_858871e400222b5137706d1719558ddf
#
_entry.id   858871e400222b5137706d1719558ddf
#
_cell.length_a   1.000
_cell.length_b   1.000
_cell.length_c   1.000
_cell.angle_alpha   90.00
_cell.angle_beta   90.00
_cell.angle_gamma   90.00
#
_symmetry.space_group_name_H-M   'P 1'
#
loop_
_entity.id
_entity.type
_entity.pdbx_description
1 polymer ?
#
loop_
_entity_poly.entity_id
_entity_poly.type
_entity_poly.pdbx_seq_one_letter_code
_entity_poly.pdbx_strand_id
1 'polypeptide(L)'
;MKVSKLFSGGLVVFLFLQLLVPMQRVSASPKPPSISAEAAALIDVASGRILYEKKGEQKMRIASLTKTMTAIVAIESSNLSDSVTVPPEAVGVEGSSIYLKNGEKLTLEDLLYGLMLRSGNDAAVTIATHVGGSVPGFVQMMNEKAAMIGMIHTNFMNPHGLDDSNMHYSTADDMVRLSAYALKNPVFRQIVSTKVKNIAWEGESWERRLQNKNKMLNLYKGADGVKTGYTKLAKRCLASSATRDGRQLAVITLNAPDDWDDSMALMDWGFSTFQTTPLLHKGDAVQGEFAGMKNEDHLRVTALNDFSYPLMDGEKDQVHTKVQMLEKNLTVKLVGKHIGFVEFYKGDQLIGRIPLTASKQETSMATVAQSVEAGSFWGVLWTLMIGGLWDA
;
A
#
# COMPACT_ATOMS: atom_id res chain seq x y z
N MET A 1 -36.80 -60.75 32.36
CA MET A 1 -36.17 -59.54 32.92
C MET A 1 -34.68 -59.57 32.63
N LYS A 2 -34.21 -59.16 31.42
CA LYS A 2 -32.77 -58.96 31.10
C LYS A 2 -32.64 -58.17 29.77
N VAL A 3 -33.15 -56.92 29.70
CA VAL A 3 -32.97 -56.08 28.49
C VAL A 3 -32.65 -54.65 28.83
N SER A 4 -32.49 -54.24 30.12
CA SER A 4 -32.35 -52.79 30.49
C SER A 4 -30.95 -52.29 30.83
N LYS A 5 -29.88 -53.09 30.58
CA LYS A 5 -28.49 -52.61 30.91
C LYS A 5 -27.58 -52.29 29.73
N LEU A 6 -28.01 -52.48 28.47
CA LEU A 6 -27.19 -52.18 27.30
C LEU A 6 -27.41 -50.77 26.71
N PHE A 7 -28.48 -50.07 27.13
CA PHE A 7 -28.77 -48.73 26.59
C PHE A 7 -28.09 -47.60 27.35
N SER A 8 -27.62 -47.82 28.58
CA SER A 8 -26.97 -46.76 29.39
C SER A 8 -25.48 -46.52 29.02
N GLY A 9 -24.78 -47.52 28.47
CA GLY A 9 -23.37 -47.40 28.08
C GLY A 9 -23.16 -46.63 26.79
N GLY A 10 -24.08 -46.74 25.84
CA GLY A 10 -23.98 -46.07 24.53
C GLY A 10 -24.19 -44.54 24.61
N LEU A 11 -25.04 -44.07 25.51
CA LEU A 11 -25.34 -42.65 25.66
C LEU A 11 -24.18 -41.88 26.33
N VAL A 12 -23.48 -42.51 27.27
CA VAL A 12 -22.33 -41.90 27.97
C VAL A 12 -21.12 -41.79 27.03
N VAL A 13 -20.87 -42.79 26.17
CA VAL A 13 -19.77 -42.75 25.18
C VAL A 13 -20.03 -41.71 24.10
N PHE A 14 -21.29 -41.51 23.67
CA PHE A 14 -21.65 -40.50 22.68
C PHE A 14 -21.52 -39.06 23.23
N LEU A 15 -21.80 -38.85 24.51
CA LEU A 15 -21.58 -37.55 25.17
C LEU A 15 -20.11 -37.25 25.37
N PHE A 16 -19.23 -38.22 25.60
CA PHE A 16 -17.78 -38.00 25.72
C PHE A 16 -17.08 -37.77 24.38
N LEU A 17 -17.60 -38.31 23.28
CA LEU A 17 -17.05 -38.04 21.92
C LEU A 17 -17.34 -36.63 21.43
N GLN A 18 -18.38 -35.96 21.91
CA GLN A 18 -18.67 -34.56 21.57
C GLN A 18 -17.74 -33.56 22.27
N LEU A 19 -17.06 -33.96 23.34
CA LEU A 19 -16.08 -33.12 24.04
C LEU A 19 -14.70 -33.09 23.37
N LEU A 20 -14.47 -33.89 22.32
CA LEU A 20 -13.22 -33.92 21.54
C LEU A 20 -13.28 -33.14 20.23
N VAL A 21 -14.35 -32.36 20.02
CA VAL A 21 -14.32 -31.38 18.92
C VAL A 21 -13.25 -30.34 19.29
N PRO A 22 -12.17 -30.22 18.50
CA PRO A 22 -11.16 -29.19 18.79
C PRO A 22 -11.89 -27.86 18.73
N MET A 23 -12.05 -27.19 19.89
CA MET A 23 -12.46 -25.79 19.92
C MET A 23 -11.42 -25.04 19.11
N GLN A 24 -11.75 -24.68 17.88
CA GLN A 24 -10.97 -23.70 17.13
C GLN A 24 -10.91 -22.46 18.04
N ARG A 25 -9.74 -22.21 18.58
CA ARG A 25 -9.48 -20.97 19.29
C ARG A 25 -9.69 -19.86 18.26
N VAL A 26 -10.84 -19.22 18.30
CA VAL A 26 -11.01 -17.92 17.64
C VAL A 26 -10.03 -17.02 18.36
N SER A 27 -8.86 -16.86 17.79
CA SER A 27 -7.87 -15.91 18.27
C SER A 27 -8.50 -14.53 18.09
N ALA A 28 -8.84 -13.87 19.19
CA ALA A 28 -9.33 -12.50 19.11
C ALA A 28 -8.24 -11.67 18.42
N SER A 29 -8.61 -10.97 17.34
CA SER A 29 -7.69 -10.07 16.66
C SER A 29 -7.06 -9.11 17.68
N PRO A 30 -5.73 -8.88 17.63
CA PRO A 30 -5.06 -7.99 18.56
C PRO A 30 -5.72 -6.62 18.54
N LYS A 31 -6.10 -6.11 19.71
CA LYS A 31 -6.69 -4.77 19.81
C LYS A 31 -5.67 -3.72 19.36
N PRO A 32 -6.12 -2.69 18.61
CA PRO A 32 -5.27 -1.56 18.29
C PRO A 32 -4.73 -0.88 19.56
N PRO A 33 -3.52 -0.29 19.52
CA PRO A 33 -2.96 0.42 20.66
C PRO A 33 -3.78 1.65 21.02
N SER A 34 -3.74 2.04 22.30
CA SER A 34 -4.22 3.35 22.72
C SER A 34 -3.18 4.40 22.32
N ILE A 35 -3.61 5.48 21.68
CA ILE A 35 -2.77 6.56 21.18
C ILE A 35 -3.25 7.93 21.66
N SER A 36 -2.29 8.85 21.83
CA SER A 36 -2.54 10.23 22.29
C SER A 36 -3.11 11.12 21.18
N ALA A 37 -2.85 10.80 19.91
CA ALA A 37 -3.31 11.57 18.75
C ALA A 37 -4.82 11.79 18.77
N GLU A 38 -5.26 13.01 18.41
CA GLU A 38 -6.70 13.31 18.25
C GLU A 38 -7.27 12.58 17.03
N ALA A 39 -6.55 12.61 15.90
CA ALA A 39 -6.87 11.80 14.72
C ALA A 39 -5.63 11.07 14.22
N ALA A 40 -5.81 9.86 13.68
CA ALA A 40 -4.73 9.06 13.13
C ALA A 40 -5.24 8.07 12.07
N ALA A 41 -4.35 7.71 11.15
CA ALA A 41 -4.57 6.64 10.19
C ALA A 41 -3.28 5.85 9.93
N LEU A 42 -3.41 4.54 9.70
CA LEU A 42 -2.35 3.64 9.28
C LEU A 42 -2.73 2.99 7.96
N ILE A 43 -1.83 2.97 6.99
CA ILE A 43 -2.06 2.40 5.66
C ILE A 43 -0.95 1.41 5.28
N ASP A 44 -1.32 0.38 4.57
CA ASP A 44 -0.38 -0.45 3.80
C ASP A 44 -0.11 0.24 2.45
N VAL A 45 1.14 0.62 2.20
CA VAL A 45 1.50 1.47 1.06
C VAL A 45 1.27 0.77 -0.28
N ALA A 46 1.52 -0.54 -0.35
CA ALA A 46 1.39 -1.30 -1.59
C ALA A 46 -0.06 -1.44 -2.02
N SER A 47 -0.92 -1.91 -1.12
CA SER A 47 -2.34 -2.18 -1.39
C SER A 47 -3.23 -0.94 -1.30
N GLY A 48 -2.81 0.10 -0.56
CA GLY A 48 -3.65 1.25 -0.24
C GLY A 48 -4.74 0.95 0.80
N ARG A 49 -4.68 -0.22 1.47
CA ARG A 49 -5.60 -0.57 2.55
C ARG A 49 -5.33 0.28 3.79
N ILE A 50 -6.34 1.02 4.28
CA ILE A 50 -6.31 1.61 5.61
C ILE A 50 -6.49 0.47 6.61
N LEU A 51 -5.50 0.30 7.50
CA LEU A 51 -5.44 -0.76 8.51
C LEU A 51 -6.00 -0.31 9.85
N TYR A 52 -5.89 0.98 10.13
CA TYR A 52 -6.38 1.62 11.36
C TYR A 52 -6.80 3.05 11.06
N GLU A 53 -7.87 3.47 11.72
CA GLU A 53 -8.29 4.88 11.75
C GLU A 53 -8.84 5.27 13.13
N LYS A 54 -8.57 6.51 13.50
CA LYS A 54 -9.17 7.19 14.65
C LYS A 54 -9.58 8.57 14.17
N LYS A 55 -10.88 8.86 14.09
CA LYS A 55 -11.42 10.11 13.52
C LYS A 55 -10.79 10.42 12.14
N GLY A 56 -10.62 9.38 11.30
CA GLY A 56 -9.85 9.42 10.05
C GLY A 56 -10.30 10.52 9.09
N GLU A 57 -11.59 10.80 9.00
CA GLU A 57 -12.20 11.80 8.11
C GLU A 57 -12.37 13.20 8.76
N GLN A 58 -11.99 13.38 10.04
CA GLN A 58 -12.10 14.67 10.70
C GLN A 58 -11.18 15.70 10.04
N LYS A 59 -11.75 16.80 9.53
CA LYS A 59 -10.98 17.92 8.97
C LYS A 59 -10.20 18.62 10.07
N MET A 60 -8.88 18.68 9.89
CA MET A 60 -7.95 19.24 10.85
C MET A 60 -6.87 20.06 10.14
N ARG A 61 -6.21 20.94 10.88
CA ARG A 61 -4.99 21.60 10.44
C ARG A 61 -3.86 20.58 10.45
N ILE A 62 -3.03 20.60 9.43
CA ILE A 62 -1.99 19.58 9.19
C ILE A 62 -0.57 20.11 9.27
N ALA A 63 -0.43 21.41 9.53
CA ALA A 63 0.89 22.08 9.58
C ALA A 63 1.76 21.69 8.36
N SER A 64 3.06 21.53 8.58
CA SER A 64 4.03 21.22 7.51
C SER A 64 3.90 19.82 6.90
N LEU A 65 2.92 19.01 7.26
CA LEU A 65 2.62 17.79 6.49
C LEU A 65 2.15 18.15 5.06
N THR A 66 1.61 19.36 4.87
CA THR A 66 1.32 20.00 3.57
C THR A 66 2.47 19.83 2.56
N LYS A 67 3.73 19.90 3.03
CA LYS A 67 4.92 19.82 2.18
C LYS A 67 5.12 18.48 1.49
N THR A 68 4.42 17.44 1.96
CA THR A 68 4.36 16.15 1.24
C THR A 68 3.67 16.34 -0.13
N MET A 69 2.58 17.10 -0.18
CA MET A 69 1.91 17.45 -1.44
C MET A 69 2.79 18.37 -2.30
N THR A 70 3.40 19.37 -1.69
CA THR A 70 4.33 20.28 -2.39
C THR A 70 5.48 19.52 -3.05
N ALA A 71 6.08 18.57 -2.32
CA ALA A 71 7.18 17.77 -2.85
C ALA A 71 6.76 16.88 -4.02
N ILE A 72 5.65 16.13 -3.88
CA ILE A 72 5.26 15.19 -4.93
C ILE A 72 4.78 15.90 -6.19
N VAL A 73 4.05 17.01 -6.06
CA VAL A 73 3.64 17.83 -7.23
C VAL A 73 4.88 18.36 -7.95
N ALA A 74 5.88 18.89 -7.24
CA ALA A 74 7.10 19.39 -7.85
C ALA A 74 7.92 18.28 -8.55
N ILE A 75 8.06 17.12 -7.92
CA ILE A 75 8.79 15.97 -8.48
C ILE A 75 8.12 15.48 -9.78
N GLU A 76 6.79 15.48 -9.84
CA GLU A 76 6.06 14.96 -11.01
C GLU A 76 5.88 15.98 -12.13
N SER A 77 6.10 17.28 -11.86
CA SER A 77 5.79 18.35 -12.82
C SER A 77 7.03 19.06 -13.39
N SER A 78 8.25 18.76 -12.88
CA SER A 78 9.46 19.50 -13.28
C SER A 78 10.71 18.62 -13.25
N ASN A 79 11.81 19.07 -13.88
CA ASN A 79 13.08 18.38 -13.81
C ASN A 79 13.81 18.71 -12.52
N LEU A 80 14.35 17.72 -11.83
CA LEU A 80 15.08 17.91 -10.58
C LEU A 80 16.37 18.74 -10.74
N SER A 81 16.96 18.73 -11.93
CA SER A 81 18.16 19.50 -12.29
C SER A 81 17.87 20.96 -12.69
N ASP A 82 16.59 21.38 -12.71
CA ASP A 82 16.25 22.75 -13.07
C ASP A 82 16.94 23.72 -12.11
N SER A 83 17.57 24.77 -12.68
CA SER A 83 18.15 25.87 -11.90
C SER A 83 17.04 26.84 -11.51
N VAL A 84 16.71 26.87 -10.23
CA VAL A 84 15.63 27.66 -9.66
C VAL A 84 16.22 28.91 -9.00
N THR A 85 15.70 30.07 -9.36
CA THR A 85 16.07 31.36 -8.73
C THR A 85 15.10 31.67 -7.60
N VAL A 86 15.62 31.97 -6.42
CA VAL A 86 14.82 32.31 -5.23
C VAL A 86 14.13 33.67 -5.45
N PRO A 87 12.80 33.74 -5.43
CA PRO A 87 12.08 34.98 -5.62
C PRO A 87 12.00 35.79 -4.31
N PRO A 88 11.80 37.13 -4.41
CA PRO A 88 11.75 37.99 -3.23
C PRO A 88 10.73 37.56 -2.17
N GLU A 89 9.57 37.08 -2.58
CA GLU A 89 8.48 36.64 -1.69
C GLU A 89 8.81 35.39 -0.89
N ALA A 90 9.83 34.63 -1.26
CA ALA A 90 10.30 33.48 -0.49
C ALA A 90 11.19 33.87 0.69
N VAL A 91 11.77 35.05 0.66
CA VAL A 91 12.71 35.51 1.68
C VAL A 91 11.96 36.00 2.91
N GLY A 92 12.34 35.50 4.10
CA GLY A 92 11.74 35.91 5.36
C GLY A 92 10.36 35.35 5.65
N VAL A 93 9.93 34.33 4.91
CA VAL A 93 8.68 33.60 5.22
C VAL A 93 8.75 33.03 6.63
N GLU A 94 7.69 33.28 7.43
CA GLU A 94 7.61 32.89 8.83
C GLU A 94 7.86 31.38 9.03
N GLY A 95 8.45 31.01 10.16
CA GLY A 95 8.61 29.64 10.62
C GLY A 95 9.93 28.99 10.22
N SER A 96 9.88 27.72 9.83
CA SER A 96 11.12 26.99 9.45
C SER A 96 11.67 27.49 8.13
N SER A 97 12.99 27.75 8.08
CA SER A 97 13.69 28.24 6.90
C SER A 97 15.00 27.47 6.69
N ILE A 98 15.49 27.46 5.46
CA ILE A 98 16.87 27.11 5.10
C ILE A 98 17.70 28.35 4.77
N TYR A 99 17.13 29.53 5.04
CA TYR A 99 17.76 30.85 4.92
C TYR A 99 18.19 31.19 3.49
N LEU A 100 17.25 31.02 2.54
CA LEU A 100 17.43 31.38 1.15
C LEU A 100 17.55 32.89 1.01
N LYS A 101 18.43 33.33 0.10
CA LYS A 101 18.65 34.78 -0.24
C LYS A 101 17.94 35.08 -1.57
N ASN A 102 17.43 36.29 -1.71
CA ASN A 102 16.83 36.73 -2.97
C ASN A 102 17.84 36.64 -4.13
N GLY A 103 17.40 36.01 -5.23
CA GLY A 103 18.26 35.80 -6.40
C GLY A 103 19.21 34.60 -6.29
N GLU A 104 19.31 33.93 -5.12
CA GLU A 104 20.11 32.71 -4.94
C GLU A 104 19.64 31.64 -5.92
N LYS A 105 20.57 30.86 -6.48
CA LYS A 105 20.26 29.79 -7.43
C LYS A 105 20.58 28.43 -6.82
N LEU A 106 19.59 27.53 -6.86
CA LEU A 106 19.71 26.13 -6.42
C LEU A 106 19.06 25.22 -7.43
N THR A 107 19.39 23.93 -7.38
CA THR A 107 18.62 22.93 -8.12
C THR A 107 17.26 22.71 -7.46
N LEU A 108 16.25 22.28 -8.23
CA LEU A 108 14.96 21.87 -7.68
C LEU A 108 15.14 20.72 -6.67
N GLU A 109 16.09 19.81 -6.94
CA GLU A 109 16.43 18.73 -6.00
C GLU A 109 16.92 19.27 -4.65
N ASP A 110 17.83 20.24 -4.62
CA ASP A 110 18.34 20.82 -3.37
C ASP A 110 17.24 21.55 -2.59
N LEU A 111 16.33 22.24 -3.30
CA LEU A 111 15.15 22.86 -2.69
C LEU A 111 14.21 21.81 -2.08
N LEU A 112 14.00 20.67 -2.74
CA LEU A 112 13.20 19.55 -2.20
C LEU A 112 13.85 18.96 -0.95
N TYR A 113 15.16 18.82 -0.89
CA TYR A 113 15.86 18.42 0.34
C TYR A 113 15.65 19.46 1.45
N GLY A 114 15.77 20.75 1.14
CA GLY A 114 15.49 21.82 2.09
C GLY A 114 14.05 21.82 2.62
N LEU A 115 13.10 21.61 1.72
CA LEU A 115 11.67 21.46 2.00
C LEU A 115 11.39 20.32 2.97
N MET A 116 11.89 19.11 2.67
CA MET A 116 11.51 17.90 3.40
C MET A 116 12.34 17.70 4.67
N LEU A 117 13.65 17.88 4.64
CA LEU A 117 14.53 17.64 5.79
C LEU A 117 14.41 18.73 6.85
N ARG A 118 14.44 20.01 6.41
CA ARG A 118 14.44 21.18 7.30
C ARG A 118 13.07 21.82 7.47
N SER A 119 12.10 21.40 6.64
CA SER A 119 10.77 21.99 6.59
C SER A 119 10.79 23.48 6.16
N GLY A 120 11.71 23.86 5.26
CA GLY A 120 11.88 25.25 4.80
C GLY A 120 10.61 25.79 4.15
N ASN A 121 10.05 26.89 4.72
CA ASN A 121 8.90 27.59 4.13
C ASN A 121 9.37 28.44 2.94
N ASP A 122 10.57 29.01 3.02
CA ASP A 122 11.26 29.67 1.91
C ASP A 122 11.45 28.73 0.71
N ALA A 123 11.90 27.50 0.95
CA ALA A 123 11.98 26.47 -0.10
C ALA A 123 10.59 26.13 -0.68
N ALA A 124 9.55 26.06 0.15
CA ALA A 124 8.18 25.77 -0.31
C ALA A 124 7.66 26.88 -1.26
N VAL A 125 7.84 28.14 -0.91
CA VAL A 125 7.44 29.29 -1.74
C VAL A 125 8.27 29.33 -3.03
N THR A 126 9.58 29.13 -2.95
CA THR A 126 10.48 29.10 -4.13
C THR A 126 10.06 28.02 -5.11
N ILE A 127 9.80 26.77 -4.62
CA ILE A 127 9.31 25.65 -5.44
C ILE A 127 7.97 26.01 -6.08
N ALA A 128 7.03 26.54 -5.28
CA ALA A 128 5.69 26.87 -5.77
C ALA A 128 5.72 27.93 -6.86
N THR A 129 6.53 28.97 -6.71
CA THR A 129 6.66 30.04 -7.71
C THR A 129 7.31 29.50 -8.99
N HIS A 130 8.33 28.64 -8.87
CA HIS A 130 9.00 28.06 -10.05
C HIS A 130 8.10 27.11 -10.82
N VAL A 131 7.47 26.12 -10.13
CA VAL A 131 6.72 25.04 -10.77
C VAL A 131 5.33 25.50 -11.22
N GLY A 132 4.65 26.32 -10.41
CA GLY A 132 3.29 26.81 -10.69
C GLY A 132 3.24 28.16 -11.37
N GLY A 133 4.40 28.81 -11.64
CA GLY A 133 4.48 30.17 -12.14
C GLY A 133 4.08 31.24 -11.11
N SER A 134 3.43 30.82 -10.04
CA SER A 134 3.04 31.63 -8.87
C SER A 134 2.58 30.71 -7.74
N VAL A 135 2.55 31.23 -6.50
CA VAL A 135 2.00 30.47 -5.36
C VAL A 135 0.53 30.08 -5.59
N PRO A 136 -0.38 30.97 -6.05
CA PRO A 136 -1.75 30.56 -6.36
C PRO A 136 -1.86 29.48 -7.45
N GLY A 137 -1.06 29.57 -8.52
CA GLY A 137 -1.04 28.55 -9.59
C GLY A 137 -0.59 27.19 -9.05
N PHE A 138 0.42 27.17 -8.18
CA PHE A 138 0.88 25.94 -7.55
C PHE A 138 -0.16 25.36 -6.59
N VAL A 139 -0.86 26.18 -5.81
CA VAL A 139 -1.97 25.76 -4.93
C VAL A 139 -3.09 25.10 -5.74
N GLN A 140 -3.39 25.62 -6.92
CA GLN A 140 -4.32 24.94 -7.83
C GLN A 140 -3.83 23.54 -8.19
N MET A 141 -2.56 23.38 -8.61
CA MET A 141 -1.96 22.07 -8.92
C MET A 141 -2.01 21.11 -7.71
N MET A 142 -1.79 21.60 -6.48
CA MET A 142 -1.91 20.82 -5.26
C MET A 142 -3.34 20.27 -5.07
N ASN A 143 -4.36 21.09 -5.27
CA ASN A 143 -5.76 20.68 -5.12
C ASN A 143 -6.22 19.76 -6.26
N GLU A 144 -5.76 19.98 -7.50
CA GLU A 144 -5.98 19.06 -8.62
C GLU A 144 -5.36 17.68 -8.33
N LYS A 145 -4.12 17.65 -7.82
CA LYS A 145 -3.47 16.41 -7.40
C LYS A 145 -4.23 15.74 -6.26
N ALA A 146 -4.71 16.49 -5.27
CA ALA A 146 -5.52 15.96 -4.18
C ALA A 146 -6.79 15.27 -4.70
N ALA A 147 -7.52 15.91 -5.61
CA ALA A 147 -8.70 15.32 -6.25
C ALA A 147 -8.35 14.04 -7.03
N MET A 148 -7.25 14.06 -7.81
CA MET A 148 -6.79 12.93 -8.61
C MET A 148 -6.47 11.68 -7.77
N ILE A 149 -5.90 11.85 -6.58
CA ILE A 149 -5.56 10.74 -5.68
C ILE A 149 -6.63 10.43 -4.64
N GLY A 150 -7.82 11.05 -4.75
CA GLY A 150 -8.98 10.76 -3.92
C GLY A 150 -8.97 11.39 -2.52
N MET A 151 -8.27 12.51 -2.32
CA MET A 151 -8.28 13.30 -1.07
C MET A 151 -9.50 14.23 -1.05
N ILE A 152 -10.68 13.64 -0.84
CA ILE A 152 -11.97 14.36 -0.99
C ILE A 152 -12.32 15.30 0.18
N HIS A 153 -11.61 15.19 1.29
CA HIS A 153 -11.81 16.02 2.48
C HIS A 153 -10.65 17.01 2.71
N THR A 154 -9.91 17.36 1.64
CA THR A 154 -8.71 18.20 1.70
C THR A 154 -8.88 19.48 0.88
N ASN A 155 -8.33 20.58 1.40
CA ASN A 155 -8.18 21.82 0.66
C ASN A 155 -6.86 22.50 1.05
N PHE A 156 -5.99 22.70 0.09
CA PHE A 156 -4.73 23.44 0.27
C PHE A 156 -4.92 24.92 -0.09
N MET A 157 -4.33 25.81 0.72
CA MET A 157 -4.34 27.26 0.49
C MET A 157 -2.92 27.82 0.31
N ASN A 158 -1.90 27.07 0.74
CA ASN A 158 -0.49 27.46 0.64
C ASN A 158 0.41 26.21 0.52
N PRO A 159 1.68 26.36 0.07
CA PRO A 159 2.58 25.20 -0.14
C PRO A 159 3.34 24.76 1.13
N HIS A 160 3.20 25.45 2.26
CA HIS A 160 4.02 25.23 3.46
C HIS A 160 3.28 24.76 4.68
N GLY A 161 1.96 25.00 4.79
CA GLY A 161 1.12 24.57 5.91
C GLY A 161 1.10 25.53 7.11
N LEU A 162 1.33 26.83 6.92
CA LEU A 162 1.06 27.84 7.94
C LEU A 162 -0.43 28.04 8.11
N ASP A 163 -0.82 28.54 9.29
CA ASP A 163 -2.21 28.73 9.73
C ASP A 163 -2.81 30.08 9.24
N ASP A 164 -2.46 30.52 8.04
CA ASP A 164 -2.89 31.79 7.43
C ASP A 164 -4.33 31.75 6.89
N SER A 165 -4.93 30.56 6.83
CA SER A 165 -6.31 30.39 6.41
C SER A 165 -7.02 29.26 7.18
N ASN A 166 -8.29 29.49 7.55
CA ASN A 166 -9.17 28.44 8.09
C ASN A 166 -9.60 27.42 7.02
N MET A 167 -9.40 27.75 5.74
CA MET A 167 -9.70 26.88 4.61
C MET A 167 -8.56 25.93 4.27
N HIS A 168 -7.40 26.00 4.97
CA HIS A 168 -6.29 25.08 4.82
C HIS A 168 -6.46 23.91 5.79
N TYR A 169 -6.92 22.78 5.28
CA TYR A 169 -7.19 21.58 6.08
C TYR A 169 -7.03 20.29 5.28
N SER A 170 -6.88 19.18 6.00
CA SER A 170 -6.97 17.83 5.48
C SER A 170 -7.50 16.89 6.57
N THR A 171 -7.46 15.60 6.34
CA THR A 171 -7.83 14.55 7.29
C THR A 171 -6.69 13.54 7.46
N ALA A 172 -6.73 12.71 8.50
CA ALA A 172 -5.72 11.67 8.67
C ALA A 172 -5.75 10.66 7.52
N ASP A 173 -6.94 10.30 7.03
CA ASP A 173 -7.13 9.37 5.92
C ASP A 173 -6.61 9.92 4.60
N ASP A 174 -6.90 11.19 4.29
CA ASP A 174 -6.39 11.81 3.07
C ASP A 174 -4.86 11.95 3.12
N MET A 175 -4.31 12.36 4.28
CA MET A 175 -2.86 12.51 4.44
C MET A 175 -2.12 11.17 4.40
N VAL A 176 -2.71 10.08 4.90
CA VAL A 176 -2.08 8.76 4.81
C VAL A 176 -2.14 8.22 3.39
N ARG A 177 -3.22 8.48 2.62
CA ARG A 177 -3.31 8.20 1.17
C ARG A 177 -2.26 8.97 0.38
N LEU A 178 -2.09 10.26 0.67
CA LEU A 178 -1.04 11.09 0.07
C LEU A 178 0.35 10.51 0.36
N SER A 179 0.61 10.12 1.61
CA SER A 179 1.88 9.52 2.00
C SER A 179 2.14 8.22 1.25
N ALA A 180 1.13 7.34 1.15
CA ALA A 180 1.23 6.09 0.39
C ALA A 180 1.46 6.32 -1.11
N TYR A 181 0.80 7.32 -1.69
CA TYR A 181 1.02 7.73 -3.08
C TYR A 181 2.45 8.22 -3.30
N ALA A 182 2.90 9.18 -2.50
CA ALA A 182 4.22 9.78 -2.62
C ALA A 182 5.35 8.75 -2.39
N LEU A 183 5.19 7.82 -1.44
CA LEU A 183 6.16 6.77 -1.15
C LEU A 183 6.32 5.75 -2.29
N LYS A 184 5.42 5.68 -3.28
CA LYS A 184 5.62 4.89 -4.50
C LYS A 184 6.63 5.52 -5.46
N ASN A 185 6.87 6.83 -5.34
CA ASN A 185 7.86 7.54 -6.15
C ASN A 185 9.28 7.34 -5.56
N PRO A 186 10.25 6.80 -6.32
CA PRO A 186 11.60 6.51 -5.81
C PRO A 186 12.37 7.75 -5.41
N VAL A 187 12.20 8.89 -6.10
CA VAL A 187 12.84 10.17 -5.77
C VAL A 187 12.33 10.69 -4.43
N PHE A 188 11.01 10.68 -4.24
CA PHE A 188 10.42 11.09 -2.97
C PHE A 188 10.94 10.23 -1.81
N ARG A 189 10.96 8.90 -1.95
CA ARG A 189 11.51 7.99 -0.94
C ARG A 189 12.96 8.31 -0.59
N GLN A 190 13.80 8.54 -1.60
CA GLN A 190 15.21 8.89 -1.40
C GLN A 190 15.33 10.16 -0.56
N ILE A 191 14.58 11.22 -0.90
CA ILE A 191 14.63 12.51 -0.18
C ILE A 191 14.20 12.33 1.27
N VAL A 192 13.04 11.72 1.54
CA VAL A 192 12.47 11.66 2.90
C VAL A 192 13.22 10.72 3.83
N SER A 193 13.91 9.71 3.29
CA SER A 193 14.75 8.78 4.06
C SER A 193 16.16 9.32 4.35
N THR A 194 16.56 10.39 3.69
CA THR A 194 17.88 10.98 3.87
C THR A 194 18.00 11.65 5.24
N LYS A 195 19.02 11.26 6.02
CA LYS A 195 19.27 11.79 7.38
C LYS A 195 19.97 13.15 7.34
N VAL A 196 20.92 13.33 6.43
CA VAL A 196 21.70 14.57 6.26
C VAL A 196 22.02 14.73 4.79
N LYS A 197 21.83 15.94 4.26
CA LYS A 197 22.26 16.37 2.93
C LYS A 197 23.03 17.68 3.07
N ASN A 198 24.17 17.80 2.45
CA ASN A 198 24.86 19.06 2.26
C ASN A 198 24.53 19.59 0.86
N ILE A 199 24.22 20.87 0.77
CA ILE A 199 23.96 21.57 -0.50
C ILE A 199 24.80 22.83 -0.57
N ALA A 200 25.06 23.33 -1.78
CA ALA A 200 25.78 24.57 -1.99
C ALA A 200 25.11 25.75 -1.24
N TRP A 201 25.93 26.68 -0.75
CA TRP A 201 25.44 27.92 -0.16
C TRP A 201 26.10 29.10 -0.88
N GLU A 202 25.34 29.68 -1.78
CA GLU A 202 25.85 30.75 -2.63
C GLU A 202 26.43 31.90 -1.81
N GLY A 203 27.66 32.32 -2.13
CA GLY A 203 28.39 33.36 -1.44
C GLY A 203 29.11 32.94 -0.15
N GLU A 204 29.05 31.67 0.24
CA GLU A 204 29.73 31.10 1.40
C GLU A 204 30.84 30.12 0.97
N SER A 205 31.86 29.96 1.80
CA SER A 205 32.95 28.98 1.58
C SER A 205 32.61 27.58 2.13
N TRP A 206 31.45 27.40 2.74
CA TRP A 206 30.98 26.15 3.31
C TRP A 206 29.58 25.80 2.80
N GLU A 207 29.22 24.51 2.86
CA GLU A 207 27.93 24.01 2.43
C GLU A 207 26.83 24.23 3.48
N ARG A 208 25.58 24.38 3.03
CA ARG A 208 24.41 24.40 3.87
C ARG A 208 24.05 22.97 4.28
N ARG A 209 24.22 22.63 5.57
CA ARG A 209 23.93 21.30 6.10
C ARG A 209 22.45 21.16 6.45
N LEU A 210 21.76 20.26 5.78
CA LEU A 210 20.35 19.94 5.95
C LEU A 210 20.19 18.64 6.76
N GLN A 211 20.00 18.74 8.06
CA GLN A 211 19.75 17.61 8.93
C GLN A 211 18.24 17.35 9.03
N ASN A 212 17.80 16.13 8.76
CA ASN A 212 16.40 15.75 8.82
C ASN A 212 15.86 15.86 10.26
N LYS A 213 14.74 16.58 10.42
CA LYS A 213 14.04 16.74 11.71
C LYS A 213 13.26 15.49 12.13
N ASN A 214 13.04 14.54 11.22
CA ASN A 214 12.30 13.32 11.50
C ASN A 214 13.13 12.34 12.36
N LYS A 215 12.87 12.34 13.65
CA LYS A 215 13.57 11.47 14.61
C LYS A 215 13.27 9.98 14.38
N MET A 216 12.13 9.62 13.76
CA MET A 216 11.77 8.22 13.46
C MET A 216 12.88 7.49 12.72
N LEU A 217 13.60 8.17 11.82
CA LEU A 217 14.74 7.61 11.08
C LEU A 217 15.86 7.03 11.96
N ASN A 218 15.90 7.40 13.25
CA ASN A 218 16.86 6.89 14.21
C ASN A 218 16.19 6.09 15.35
N LEU A 219 14.90 6.33 15.63
CA LEU A 219 14.19 5.73 16.76
C LEU A 219 13.56 4.38 16.41
N TYR A 220 13.16 4.19 15.15
CA TYR A 220 12.37 3.03 14.76
C TYR A 220 13.04 2.20 13.66
N LYS A 221 13.15 0.88 13.89
CA LYS A 221 13.78 -0.03 12.95
C LYS A 221 12.98 -0.10 11.64
N GLY A 222 13.65 0.19 10.53
CA GLY A 222 13.05 0.21 9.20
C GLY A 222 12.39 1.54 8.82
N ALA A 223 12.40 2.57 9.70
CA ALA A 223 11.85 3.88 9.36
C ALA A 223 12.56 4.50 8.15
N ASP A 224 11.76 5.01 7.20
CA ASP A 224 12.21 5.51 5.90
C ASP A 224 11.49 6.80 5.44
N GLY A 225 10.74 7.46 6.32
CA GLY A 225 10.08 8.74 6.05
C GLY A 225 9.16 9.17 7.20
N VAL A 226 8.38 10.19 7.08
CA VAL A 226 8.12 11.05 5.91
C VAL A 226 8.32 12.53 6.30
N LYS A 227 7.48 13.11 7.20
CA LYS A 227 7.47 14.55 7.49
C LYS A 227 6.94 14.88 8.87
N THR A 228 7.58 15.84 9.54
CA THR A 228 7.12 16.43 10.81
C THR A 228 6.36 17.72 10.56
N GLY A 229 5.37 18.02 11.41
CA GLY A 229 4.61 19.25 11.37
C GLY A 229 4.31 19.80 12.77
N TYR A 230 4.35 21.11 12.91
CA TYR A 230 3.90 21.81 14.11
C TYR A 230 3.51 23.24 13.78
N THR A 231 2.35 23.66 14.25
CA THR A 231 1.95 25.06 14.42
C THR A 231 1.27 25.23 15.77
N LYS A 232 1.04 26.47 16.18
CA LYS A 232 0.31 26.73 17.44
C LYS A 232 -1.12 26.19 17.43
N LEU A 233 -1.77 26.16 16.26
CA LEU A 233 -3.16 25.70 16.12
C LEU A 233 -3.24 24.21 15.78
N ALA A 234 -2.40 23.69 14.87
CA ALA A 234 -2.39 22.29 14.50
C ALA A 234 -1.80 21.38 15.59
N LYS A 235 -0.97 21.94 16.49
CA LYS A 235 -0.15 21.17 17.45
C LYS A 235 0.83 20.23 16.73
N ARG A 236 1.24 19.14 17.39
CA ARG A 236 2.16 18.17 16.80
C ARG A 236 1.45 17.28 15.78
N CYS A 237 1.99 17.24 14.59
CA CYS A 237 1.54 16.39 13.49
C CYS A 237 2.74 15.62 12.93
N LEU A 238 2.55 14.33 12.65
CA LEU A 238 3.62 13.48 12.13
C LEU A 238 3.09 12.57 11.02
N ALA A 239 3.81 12.55 9.91
CA ALA A 239 3.72 11.52 8.90
C ALA A 239 4.97 10.65 9.01
N SER A 240 4.80 9.35 9.23
CA SER A 240 5.88 8.38 9.38
C SER A 240 5.70 7.23 8.42
N SER A 241 6.80 6.60 8.01
CA SER A 241 6.76 5.34 7.27
C SER A 241 7.90 4.42 7.71
N ALA A 242 7.69 3.12 7.53
CA ALA A 242 8.71 2.12 7.75
C ALA A 242 8.54 0.93 6.81
N THR A 243 9.66 0.35 6.39
CA THR A 243 9.72 -0.89 5.60
C THR A 243 10.34 -2.00 6.42
N ARG A 244 9.63 -3.15 6.52
CA ARG A 244 10.12 -4.40 7.12
C ARG A 244 9.79 -5.56 6.19
N ASP A 245 10.76 -6.40 5.91
CA ASP A 245 10.60 -7.61 5.08
C ASP A 245 9.90 -7.34 3.73
N GLY A 246 10.23 -6.21 3.10
CA GLY A 246 9.67 -5.77 1.81
C GLY A 246 8.28 -5.14 1.88
N ARG A 247 7.63 -5.10 3.06
CA ARG A 247 6.35 -4.45 3.28
C ARG A 247 6.53 -3.06 3.89
N GLN A 248 5.87 -2.05 3.30
CA GLN A 248 5.92 -0.66 3.78
C GLN A 248 4.58 -0.23 4.34
N LEU A 249 4.60 0.33 5.55
CA LEU A 249 3.47 0.97 6.21
C LEU A 249 3.72 2.47 6.33
N ALA A 250 2.64 3.25 6.31
CA ALA A 250 2.68 4.68 6.62
C ALA A 250 1.61 5.03 7.66
N VAL A 251 1.96 5.97 8.56
CA VAL A 251 1.12 6.45 9.66
C VAL A 251 1.01 7.96 9.60
N ILE A 252 -0.17 8.47 9.85
CA ILE A 252 -0.42 9.88 10.16
C ILE A 252 -0.95 9.99 11.57
N THR A 253 -0.39 10.93 12.34
CA THR A 253 -0.94 11.37 13.63
C THR A 253 -1.12 12.88 13.61
N LEU A 254 -2.31 13.37 14.01
CA LEU A 254 -2.67 14.77 14.05
C LEU A 254 -3.02 15.18 15.47
N ASN A 255 -2.56 16.36 15.91
CA ASN A 255 -2.70 16.85 17.27
C ASN A 255 -2.34 15.76 18.29
N ALA A 256 -1.11 15.26 18.21
CA ALA A 256 -0.59 14.11 18.93
C ALA A 256 0.55 14.55 19.88
N PRO A 257 0.31 14.71 21.19
CA PRO A 257 1.38 15.04 22.15
C PRO A 257 2.57 14.07 22.08
N ASP A 258 2.30 12.78 21.94
CA ASP A 258 3.29 11.70 21.91
C ASP A 258 3.43 11.10 20.49
N ASP A 259 3.49 11.95 19.45
CA ASP A 259 3.45 11.60 18.03
C ASP A 259 4.45 10.50 17.62
N TRP A 260 5.64 10.43 18.23
CA TRP A 260 6.65 9.39 17.97
C TRP A 260 6.19 8.02 18.49
N ASP A 261 5.75 7.97 19.75
CA ASP A 261 5.32 6.73 20.42
C ASP A 261 4.01 6.21 19.78
N ASP A 262 3.06 7.10 19.49
CA ASP A 262 1.84 6.76 18.77
C ASP A 262 2.14 6.10 17.40
N SER A 263 3.07 6.69 16.65
CA SER A 263 3.46 6.18 15.33
C SER A 263 4.14 4.83 15.43
N MET A 264 5.06 4.64 16.41
CA MET A 264 5.74 3.35 16.63
C MET A 264 4.75 2.27 17.02
N ALA A 265 3.84 2.56 17.96
CA ALA A 265 2.82 1.61 18.42
C ALA A 265 1.87 1.18 17.29
N LEU A 266 1.41 2.11 16.44
CA LEU A 266 0.56 1.81 15.30
C LEU A 266 1.29 0.97 14.25
N MET A 267 2.56 1.26 13.96
CA MET A 267 3.38 0.47 13.04
C MET A 267 3.61 -0.94 13.55
N ASP A 268 3.98 -1.11 14.83
CA ASP A 268 4.20 -2.43 15.42
C ASP A 268 2.91 -3.27 15.40
N TRP A 269 1.78 -2.65 15.74
CA TRP A 269 0.48 -3.30 15.63
C TRP A 269 0.16 -3.68 14.18
N GLY A 270 0.38 -2.78 13.22
CA GLY A 270 0.12 -3.05 11.80
C GLY A 270 0.99 -4.16 11.21
N PHE A 271 2.29 -4.20 11.55
CA PHE A 271 3.20 -5.26 11.11
C PHE A 271 2.89 -6.60 11.74
N SER A 272 2.48 -6.63 13.00
CA SER A 272 2.18 -7.88 13.72
C SER A 272 0.80 -8.45 13.42
N THR A 273 -0.19 -7.59 13.16
CA THR A 273 -1.60 -7.99 13.02
C THR A 273 -1.98 -8.41 11.61
N PHE A 274 -1.42 -7.73 10.60
CA PHE A 274 -1.75 -7.96 9.21
C PHE A 274 -0.62 -8.68 8.49
N GLN A 275 -0.97 -9.75 7.75
CA GLN A 275 -0.03 -10.50 6.93
C GLN A 275 -0.32 -10.24 5.44
N THR A 276 0.72 -9.98 4.65
CA THR A 276 0.57 -9.91 3.19
C THR A 276 0.24 -11.31 2.67
N THR A 277 -1.02 -11.53 2.32
CA THR A 277 -1.53 -12.83 1.88
C THR A 277 -1.59 -12.86 0.36
N PRO A 278 -0.89 -13.79 -0.31
CA PRO A 278 -1.05 -13.99 -1.75
C PRO A 278 -2.45 -14.56 -2.02
N LEU A 279 -3.18 -13.92 -2.93
CA LEU A 279 -4.54 -14.29 -3.33
C LEU A 279 -4.59 -14.82 -4.77
N LEU A 280 -3.63 -14.44 -5.61
CA LEU A 280 -3.52 -14.87 -7.00
C LEU A 280 -2.09 -14.71 -7.48
N HIS A 281 -1.58 -15.67 -8.26
CA HIS A 281 -0.30 -15.56 -8.94
C HIS A 281 -0.48 -15.34 -10.44
N LYS A 282 0.45 -14.63 -11.04
CA LYS A 282 0.53 -14.49 -12.49
C LYS A 282 0.60 -15.88 -13.14
N GLY A 283 -0.30 -16.12 -14.10
CA GLY A 283 -0.42 -17.41 -14.79
C GLY A 283 -1.38 -18.41 -14.12
N ASP A 284 -1.86 -18.13 -12.90
CA ASP A 284 -2.88 -18.97 -12.28
C ASP A 284 -4.13 -19.02 -13.13
N ALA A 285 -4.68 -20.23 -13.29
CA ALA A 285 -5.96 -20.43 -13.95
C ALA A 285 -7.09 -19.88 -13.07
N VAL A 286 -7.86 -18.96 -13.61
CA VAL A 286 -9.03 -18.40 -12.94
C VAL A 286 -10.24 -19.25 -13.29
N GLN A 287 -10.85 -19.83 -12.25
CA GLN A 287 -12.12 -20.56 -12.40
C GLN A 287 -13.28 -19.60 -12.26
N GLY A 288 -14.31 -19.78 -13.09
CA GLY A 288 -15.53 -18.97 -13.05
C GLY A 288 -16.56 -19.54 -14.00
N GLU A 289 -17.84 -19.24 -13.75
CA GLU A 289 -18.87 -19.47 -14.72
C GLU A 289 -18.71 -18.44 -15.85
N PHE A 290 -18.08 -18.88 -16.93
CA PHE A 290 -18.04 -18.10 -18.19
C PHE A 290 -19.36 -18.30 -18.93
N ALA A 291 -20.49 -17.91 -18.32
CA ALA A 291 -21.84 -18.17 -18.80
C ALA A 291 -22.02 -17.69 -20.25
N GLY A 292 -22.32 -18.63 -21.15
CA GLY A 292 -22.53 -18.35 -22.56
C GLY A 292 -21.27 -18.13 -23.40
N MET A 293 -20.08 -18.31 -22.84
CA MET A 293 -18.82 -18.14 -23.56
C MET A 293 -18.49 -19.40 -24.37
N LYS A 294 -18.28 -19.25 -25.67
CA LYS A 294 -17.76 -20.33 -26.51
C LYS A 294 -16.24 -20.41 -26.37
N ASN A 295 -15.74 -21.59 -26.10
CA ASN A 295 -14.30 -21.88 -26.00
C ASN A 295 -13.97 -23.11 -26.86
N GLU A 296 -14.01 -22.92 -28.17
CA GLU A 296 -13.80 -23.98 -29.17
C GLU A 296 -12.34 -24.46 -29.18
N ASP A 297 -11.40 -23.56 -28.80
CA ASP A 297 -9.97 -23.85 -28.80
C ASP A 297 -9.47 -24.40 -27.44
N HIS A 298 -10.34 -24.73 -26.49
CA HIS A 298 -10.00 -25.23 -25.15
C HIS A 298 -8.94 -24.40 -24.41
N LEU A 299 -9.05 -23.07 -24.49
CA LEU A 299 -8.12 -22.13 -23.87
C LEU A 299 -8.42 -22.03 -22.37
N ARG A 300 -7.38 -21.70 -21.60
CA ARG A 300 -7.49 -21.32 -20.17
C ARG A 300 -7.55 -19.82 -20.03
N VAL A 301 -8.31 -19.36 -19.06
CA VAL A 301 -8.28 -17.96 -18.60
C VAL A 301 -7.28 -17.87 -17.47
N THR A 302 -6.26 -17.01 -17.60
CA THR A 302 -5.19 -16.90 -16.63
C THR A 302 -4.95 -15.45 -16.20
N ALA A 303 -4.45 -15.26 -14.98
CA ALA A 303 -4.10 -13.96 -14.43
C ALA A 303 -2.85 -13.36 -15.10
N LEU A 304 -2.90 -12.06 -15.41
CA LEU A 304 -1.74 -11.33 -15.97
C LEU A 304 -0.74 -10.86 -14.91
N ASN A 305 -1.18 -10.68 -13.66
CA ASN A 305 -0.36 -10.17 -12.57
C ASN A 305 -0.61 -10.94 -11.29
N ASP A 306 0.38 -10.88 -10.37
CA ASP A 306 0.20 -11.30 -8.98
C ASP A 306 -0.75 -10.35 -8.26
N PHE A 307 -1.46 -10.88 -7.27
CA PHE A 307 -2.25 -10.09 -6.34
C PHE A 307 -2.09 -10.59 -4.92
N SER A 308 -1.65 -9.70 -4.03
CA SER A 308 -1.54 -9.94 -2.59
C SER A 308 -2.24 -8.82 -1.83
N TYR A 309 -2.82 -9.16 -0.69
CA TYR A 309 -3.54 -8.19 0.12
C TYR A 309 -3.23 -8.39 1.60
N PRO A 310 -3.03 -7.32 2.40
CA PRO A 310 -2.81 -7.45 3.83
C PRO A 310 -4.10 -7.88 4.52
N LEU A 311 -4.09 -9.03 5.16
CA LEU A 311 -5.24 -9.61 5.87
C LEU A 311 -4.88 -9.92 7.33
N MET A 312 -5.85 -9.79 8.21
CA MET A 312 -5.80 -10.34 9.57
C MET A 312 -6.20 -11.83 9.55
N ASP A 313 -5.88 -12.53 10.64
CA ASP A 313 -6.38 -13.90 10.85
C ASP A 313 -7.90 -13.95 10.74
N GLY A 314 -8.42 -14.90 9.96
CA GLY A 314 -9.86 -15.08 9.70
C GLY A 314 -10.47 -14.16 8.64
N GLU A 315 -9.75 -13.13 8.13
CA GLU A 315 -10.28 -12.30 7.04
C GLU A 315 -10.20 -12.97 5.67
N LYS A 316 -9.34 -13.97 5.51
CA LYS A 316 -9.19 -14.67 4.22
C LYS A 316 -10.48 -15.33 3.77
N ASP A 317 -11.26 -15.87 4.70
CA ASP A 317 -12.54 -16.52 4.42
C ASP A 317 -13.65 -15.54 3.99
N GLN A 318 -13.44 -14.24 4.20
CA GLN A 318 -14.34 -13.18 3.76
C GLN A 318 -14.01 -12.69 2.34
N VAL A 319 -12.90 -13.18 1.75
CA VAL A 319 -12.50 -12.80 0.41
C VAL A 319 -13.17 -13.69 -0.62
N HIS A 320 -13.86 -13.08 -1.57
CA HIS A 320 -14.45 -13.79 -2.71
C HIS A 320 -14.12 -13.07 -4.01
N THR A 321 -14.31 -13.76 -5.12
CA THR A 321 -13.98 -13.26 -6.45
C THR A 321 -15.20 -13.19 -7.36
N LYS A 322 -15.19 -12.20 -8.28
CA LYS A 322 -16.11 -12.15 -9.42
C LYS A 322 -15.27 -12.00 -10.69
N VAL A 323 -15.65 -12.72 -11.74
CA VAL A 323 -14.98 -12.61 -13.04
C VAL A 323 -15.86 -11.77 -13.98
N GLN A 324 -15.25 -10.76 -14.59
CA GLN A 324 -15.89 -9.91 -15.57
C GLN A 324 -15.16 -10.07 -16.91
N MET A 325 -15.82 -10.69 -17.89
CA MET A 325 -15.27 -10.88 -19.23
C MET A 325 -15.66 -9.72 -20.16
N LEU A 326 -14.72 -9.27 -20.96
CA LEU A 326 -14.92 -8.27 -22.02
C LEU A 326 -15.28 -8.94 -23.35
N GLU A 327 -14.87 -10.21 -23.52
CA GLU A 327 -15.05 -10.99 -24.74
C GLU A 327 -16.12 -12.07 -24.51
N LYS A 328 -16.95 -12.31 -25.54
CA LYS A 328 -18.01 -13.34 -25.50
C LYS A 328 -17.54 -14.72 -25.93
N ASN A 329 -16.45 -14.80 -26.68
CA ASN A 329 -15.88 -16.04 -27.21
C ASN A 329 -14.39 -16.07 -26.99
N LEU A 330 -13.85 -17.19 -26.51
CA LEU A 330 -12.41 -17.43 -26.44
C LEU A 330 -11.92 -18.04 -27.74
N THR A 331 -10.96 -17.39 -28.38
CA THR A 331 -10.30 -17.86 -29.60
C THR A 331 -8.79 -17.73 -29.47
N VAL A 332 -8.02 -18.50 -30.25
CA VAL A 332 -6.54 -18.45 -30.26
C VAL A 332 -6.02 -17.03 -30.51
N LYS A 333 -6.76 -16.17 -31.21
CA LYS A 333 -6.40 -14.77 -31.47
C LYS A 333 -6.34 -13.91 -30.20
N LEU A 334 -6.93 -14.37 -29.10
CA LEU A 334 -6.98 -13.69 -27.82
C LEU A 334 -5.86 -14.12 -26.85
N VAL A 335 -5.06 -15.12 -27.25
CA VAL A 335 -3.90 -15.55 -26.44
C VAL A 335 -2.94 -14.38 -26.25
N GLY A 336 -2.60 -14.07 -24.98
CA GLY A 336 -1.75 -12.96 -24.59
C GLY A 336 -2.42 -11.59 -24.59
N LYS A 337 -3.69 -11.47 -25.00
CA LYS A 337 -4.45 -10.22 -24.96
C LYS A 337 -5.26 -10.12 -23.66
N HIS A 338 -5.56 -8.89 -23.26
CA HIS A 338 -6.47 -8.61 -22.15
C HIS A 338 -7.92 -8.95 -22.55
N ILE A 339 -8.56 -9.85 -21.82
CA ILE A 339 -9.89 -10.40 -22.14
C ILE A 339 -10.94 -10.17 -21.05
N GLY A 340 -10.54 -9.68 -19.90
CA GLY A 340 -11.42 -9.47 -18.74
C GLY A 340 -10.65 -9.21 -17.48
N PHE A 341 -11.36 -9.25 -16.36
CA PHE A 341 -10.80 -9.03 -15.03
C PHE A 341 -11.33 -10.09 -14.06
N VAL A 342 -10.51 -10.44 -13.07
CA VAL A 342 -10.99 -11.00 -11.82
C VAL A 342 -10.97 -9.89 -10.77
N GLU A 343 -12.10 -9.68 -10.14
CA GLU A 343 -12.32 -8.72 -9.07
C GLU A 343 -12.33 -9.45 -7.74
N PHE A 344 -11.56 -8.95 -6.77
CA PHE A 344 -11.49 -9.47 -5.41
C PHE A 344 -12.29 -8.56 -4.50
N TYR A 345 -13.14 -9.15 -3.67
CA TYR A 345 -13.94 -8.45 -2.69
C TYR A 345 -13.66 -9.00 -1.29
N LYS A 346 -13.64 -8.13 -0.29
CA LYS A 346 -13.71 -8.49 1.13
C LYS A 346 -15.06 -8.00 1.66
N GLY A 347 -16.00 -8.90 1.94
CA GLY A 347 -17.39 -8.52 2.06
C GLY A 347 -17.86 -7.84 0.78
N ASP A 348 -18.47 -6.66 0.87
CA ASP A 348 -18.94 -5.89 -0.30
C ASP A 348 -17.88 -4.91 -0.86
N GLN A 349 -16.73 -4.80 -0.20
CA GLN A 349 -15.66 -3.89 -0.61
C GLN A 349 -14.79 -4.50 -1.70
N LEU A 350 -14.69 -3.83 -2.86
CA LEU A 350 -13.70 -4.16 -3.90
C LEU A 350 -12.28 -3.86 -3.37
N ILE A 351 -11.43 -4.89 -3.31
CA ILE A 351 -10.05 -4.77 -2.81
C ILE A 351 -8.98 -4.94 -3.88
N GLY A 352 -9.35 -5.43 -5.07
CA GLY A 352 -8.43 -5.56 -6.20
C GLY A 352 -9.13 -5.96 -7.48
N ARG A 353 -8.51 -5.61 -8.61
CA ARG A 353 -8.99 -5.93 -9.96
C ARG A 353 -7.78 -6.31 -10.81
N ILE A 354 -7.70 -7.57 -11.19
CA ILE A 354 -6.55 -8.14 -11.90
C ILE A 354 -6.95 -8.49 -13.32
N PRO A 355 -6.21 -8.01 -14.33
CA PRO A 355 -6.51 -8.31 -15.73
C PRO A 355 -6.25 -9.79 -16.04
N LEU A 356 -7.08 -10.33 -16.93
CA LEU A 356 -7.05 -11.71 -17.40
C LEU A 356 -6.64 -11.80 -18.86
N THR A 357 -6.03 -12.93 -19.23
CA THR A 357 -5.69 -13.27 -20.61
C THR A 357 -6.10 -14.69 -20.93
N ALA A 358 -6.26 -15.00 -22.22
CA ALA A 358 -6.33 -16.39 -22.67
C ALA A 358 -4.92 -16.98 -22.77
N SER A 359 -4.75 -18.23 -22.37
CA SER A 359 -3.54 -19.02 -22.56
C SER A 359 -3.86 -20.38 -23.16
N LYS A 360 -2.92 -20.95 -23.90
CA LYS A 360 -3.06 -22.35 -24.37
C LYS A 360 -2.96 -23.29 -23.18
N GLN A 361 -3.75 -24.35 -23.21
CA GLN A 361 -3.56 -25.43 -22.24
C GLN A 361 -2.23 -26.10 -22.53
N GLU A 362 -1.26 -26.00 -21.61
CA GLU A 362 -0.06 -26.83 -21.70
C GLU A 362 -0.50 -28.28 -21.50
N THR A 363 -0.33 -29.10 -22.54
CA THR A 363 -0.47 -30.54 -22.43
C THR A 363 0.71 -31.02 -21.58
N SER A 364 0.46 -31.28 -20.30
CA SER A 364 1.49 -31.83 -19.41
C SER A 364 1.93 -33.18 -19.98
N MET A 365 3.15 -33.25 -20.47
CA MET A 365 3.76 -34.52 -20.92
C MET A 365 3.77 -35.61 -19.82
N ALA A 366 3.64 -35.19 -18.56
CA ALA A 366 3.51 -36.11 -17.42
C ALA A 366 2.26 -36.98 -17.50
N THR A 367 1.13 -36.46 -18.02
CA THR A 367 -0.12 -37.27 -18.15
C THR A 367 -0.02 -38.26 -19.32
N VAL A 368 0.75 -37.96 -20.36
CA VAL A 368 0.98 -38.90 -21.48
C VAL A 368 1.95 -40.01 -21.05
N ALA A 369 2.98 -39.69 -20.28
CA ALA A 369 3.90 -40.72 -19.76
C ALA A 369 3.23 -41.69 -18.82
N GLN A 370 2.34 -41.26 -17.92
CA GLN A 370 1.60 -42.13 -17.04
C GLN A 370 0.55 -43.01 -17.78
N SER A 371 -0.06 -42.52 -18.87
CA SER A 371 -0.99 -43.31 -19.67
C SER A 371 -0.27 -44.35 -20.54
N VAL A 372 0.97 -44.09 -20.97
CA VAL A 372 1.79 -45.06 -21.74
C VAL A 372 2.37 -46.12 -20.82
N GLU A 373 2.83 -45.78 -19.61
CA GLU A 373 3.32 -46.79 -18.65
C GLU A 373 2.19 -47.66 -18.09
N ALA A 374 1.00 -47.12 -17.82
CA ALA A 374 -0.13 -47.96 -17.34
C ALA A 374 -0.65 -48.93 -18.41
N GLY A 375 -0.59 -48.56 -19.69
CA GLY A 375 -0.97 -49.43 -20.81
C GLY A 375 0.02 -50.57 -21.03
N SER A 376 1.33 -50.36 -20.85
CA SER A 376 2.37 -51.36 -21.03
C SER A 376 2.44 -52.33 -19.86
N PHE A 377 2.21 -51.91 -18.64
CA PHE A 377 2.26 -52.73 -17.44
C PHE A 377 1.16 -53.82 -17.42
N TRP A 378 -0.06 -53.50 -17.79
CA TRP A 378 -1.16 -54.45 -17.87
C TRP A 378 -1.06 -55.37 -19.07
N GLY A 379 -0.49 -54.94 -20.16
CA GLY A 379 -0.21 -55.77 -21.34
C GLY A 379 0.82 -56.88 -21.05
N VAL A 380 1.88 -56.58 -20.32
CA VAL A 380 2.92 -57.56 -19.93
C VAL A 380 2.40 -58.56 -18.88
N LEU A 381 1.55 -58.11 -17.92
CA LEU A 381 0.96 -59.02 -16.93
C LEU A 381 -0.03 -60.01 -17.55
N TRP A 382 -0.76 -59.59 -18.58
CA TRP A 382 -1.71 -60.48 -19.30
C TRP A 382 -0.97 -61.55 -20.10
N THR A 383 0.14 -61.25 -20.73
CA THR A 383 0.98 -62.15 -21.51
C THR A 383 1.67 -63.21 -20.60
N LEU A 384 2.04 -62.81 -19.39
CA LEU A 384 2.66 -63.75 -18.42
C LEU A 384 1.67 -64.68 -17.74
N MET A 385 0.38 -64.27 -17.60
CA MET A 385 -0.66 -65.15 -17.02
C MET A 385 -1.24 -66.20 -17.99
N ILE A 386 -1.18 -65.97 -19.29
CA ILE A 386 -1.76 -66.91 -20.28
C ILE A 386 -0.69 -67.81 -20.88
N GLY A 387 0.61 -67.43 -20.83
CA GLY A 387 1.73 -68.21 -21.36
C GLY A 387 2.20 -69.40 -20.51
N GLY A 388 1.61 -69.56 -19.28
CA GLY A 388 2.05 -70.61 -18.34
C GLY A 388 1.13 -71.86 -18.23
N LEU A 389 0.17 -72.04 -19.14
CA LEU A 389 -0.82 -73.15 -19.04
C LEU A 389 -0.88 -74.09 -20.25
N TRP A 390 0.14 -74.09 -21.10
CA TRP A 390 0.22 -75.16 -22.15
C TRP A 390 1.68 -75.59 -22.30
N ASP A 391 2.15 -76.46 -21.41
CA ASP A 391 3.19 -77.44 -21.61
C ASP A 391 3.36 -78.25 -20.29
N ALA A 392 2.56 -79.30 -20.12
CA ALA A 392 2.86 -80.51 -19.39
C ALA A 392 1.78 -81.54 -19.68
#